data_70cb9181896d404c1478381aa787e4b1
#
_entry.id   70cb9181896d404c1478381aa787e4b1
#
_cell.length_a   1.000
_cell.length_b   1.000
_cell.length_c   1.000
_cell.angle_alpha   90.00
_cell.angle_beta   90.00
_cell.angle_gamma   90.00
#
_symmetry.space_group_name_H-M   'P 1'
#
loop_
_entity.id
_entity.type
_entity.pdbx_description
1 polymer ?
#
loop_
_entity_poly.entity_id
_entity_poly.type
_entity_poly.pdbx_seq_one_letter_code
_entity_poly.pdbx_strand_id
1 'polypeptide(L)'
;MLKTIISDPQEKTRLSEDLGIRTVTLSRWANNETDPRPQNLRHLLAALPQHREQMLDLIREERGFEDFTDAGIDDSSTEMPSTFYTSVFTARASMVDTMRYWSISNLILQQAIGQLDPDRLGMAIQVVRCMPPSQSDQKIHSLRESVGIGTYPWIGDLEQKAMFLGAESLCGYVVTLCRPAANQNVDDPNNLIPAHRVEHEKSAAVHPILYAGRIAGCLLVSSTQANYFLSHVRTALIERYANLLALAFEPDEFYAPEAIELRYMPEQEIQKRFFADFRQRVAKTMIEAARNKHPVNNILAEQIVWRTLEQELFEYQHVSNL
;
A
#
# COMPACT_ATOMS: atom_id res chain seq x y z
N MET A 1 19.13 30.29 -9.17
CA MET A 1 17.91 29.59 -9.60
C MET A 1 16.83 29.56 -8.50
N LEU A 2 17.03 28.92 -7.34
CA LEU A 2 16.02 28.87 -6.26
C LEU A 2 15.52 30.27 -5.86
N LYS A 3 16.42 31.26 -5.77
CA LYS A 3 16.09 32.65 -5.46
C LYS A 3 15.08 33.28 -6.44
N THR A 4 15.16 32.92 -7.71
CA THR A 4 14.23 33.41 -8.73
C THR A 4 12.84 32.79 -8.55
N ILE A 5 12.79 31.49 -8.21
CA ILE A 5 11.52 30.76 -8.00
C ILE A 5 10.79 31.30 -6.78
N ILE A 6 11.50 31.48 -5.64
CA ILE A 6 10.89 31.97 -4.40
C ILE A 6 10.69 33.49 -4.35
N SER A 7 11.01 34.23 -5.43
CA SER A 7 10.65 35.64 -5.55
C SER A 7 9.13 35.84 -5.68
N ASP A 8 8.41 34.82 -6.15
CA ASP A 8 6.96 34.74 -6.08
C ASP A 8 6.51 34.32 -4.67
N PRO A 9 5.73 35.16 -3.95
CA PRO A 9 5.26 34.83 -2.61
C PRO A 9 4.37 33.59 -2.56
N GLN A 10 3.60 33.30 -3.62
CA GLN A 10 2.73 32.13 -3.69
C GLN A 10 3.55 30.85 -3.83
N GLU A 11 4.53 30.83 -4.75
CA GLU A 11 5.43 29.70 -4.92
C GLU A 11 6.29 29.45 -3.67
N LYS A 12 6.72 30.51 -3.00
CA LYS A 12 7.46 30.40 -1.74
C LYS A 12 6.65 29.76 -0.63
N THR A 13 5.36 30.13 -0.51
CA THR A 13 4.47 29.54 0.49
C THR A 13 4.18 28.07 0.14
N ARG A 14 3.85 27.77 -1.11
CA ARG A 14 3.61 26.41 -1.61
C ARG A 14 4.83 25.50 -1.33
N LEU A 15 6.02 25.92 -1.73
CA LEU A 15 7.24 25.13 -1.50
C LEU A 15 7.55 24.93 -0.01
N SER A 16 7.26 25.92 0.82
CA SER A 16 7.43 25.82 2.28
C SER A 16 6.49 24.77 2.88
N GLU A 17 5.24 24.69 2.40
CA GLU A 17 4.24 23.69 2.80
C GLU A 17 4.62 22.31 2.27
N ASP A 18 4.95 22.19 0.98
CA ASP A 18 5.34 20.92 0.33
C ASP A 18 6.58 20.29 0.98
N LEU A 19 7.52 21.12 1.43
CA LEU A 19 8.76 20.68 2.09
C LEU A 19 8.62 20.52 3.61
N GLY A 20 7.51 20.94 4.20
CA GLY A 20 7.33 20.94 5.66
C GLY A 20 8.32 21.81 6.42
N ILE A 21 8.85 22.90 5.81
CA ILE A 21 9.84 23.80 6.38
C ILE A 21 9.29 25.24 6.49
N ARG A 22 9.92 26.05 7.32
CA ARG A 22 9.55 27.47 7.41
C ARG A 22 10.04 28.25 6.20
N THR A 23 9.26 29.22 5.72
CA THR A 23 9.62 30.12 4.60
C THR A 23 10.97 30.84 4.79
N VAL A 24 11.36 31.11 6.05
CA VAL A 24 12.68 31.67 6.41
C VAL A 24 13.81 30.69 6.08
N THR A 25 13.63 29.40 6.30
CA THR A 25 14.61 28.35 5.97
C THR A 25 14.83 28.31 4.46
N LEU A 26 13.76 28.32 3.68
CA LEU A 26 13.83 28.34 2.23
C LEU A 26 14.56 29.59 1.70
N SER A 27 14.34 30.75 2.34
CA SER A 27 15.04 31.99 1.99
C SER A 27 16.54 31.91 2.30
N ARG A 28 16.95 31.28 3.40
CA ARG A 28 18.36 31.09 3.75
C ARG A 28 19.08 30.20 2.74
N TRP A 29 18.45 29.15 2.28
CA TRP A 29 18.99 28.30 1.22
C TRP A 29 19.16 29.09 -0.09
N ALA A 30 18.14 29.85 -0.48
CA ALA A 30 18.20 30.65 -1.70
C ALA A 30 19.26 31.78 -1.67
N ASN A 31 19.65 32.22 -0.48
CA ASN A 31 20.68 33.25 -0.27
C ASN A 31 22.07 32.65 0.04
N ASN A 32 22.21 31.33 -0.02
CA ASN A 32 23.44 30.60 0.34
C ASN A 32 23.94 30.90 1.78
N GLU A 33 23.00 31.19 2.70
CA GLU A 33 23.30 31.39 4.11
C GLU A 33 23.46 30.07 4.87
N THR A 34 22.78 29.04 4.41
CA THR A 34 22.84 27.67 4.94
C THR A 34 22.57 26.67 3.81
N ASP A 35 23.30 25.57 3.84
CA ASP A 35 23.08 24.49 2.87
C ASP A 35 21.92 23.60 3.29
N PRO A 36 21.03 23.24 2.35
CA PRO A 36 20.00 22.26 2.60
C PRO A 36 20.65 20.87 2.82
N ARG A 37 20.13 20.10 3.77
CA ARG A 37 20.55 18.71 3.92
C ARG A 37 20.19 17.90 2.66
N PRO A 38 20.91 16.82 2.33
CA PRO A 38 20.63 15.99 1.14
C PRO A 38 19.16 15.59 1.01
N GLN A 39 18.50 15.28 2.11
CA GLN A 39 17.09 14.97 2.20
C GLN A 39 16.20 16.12 1.70
N ASN A 40 16.47 17.34 2.15
CA ASN A 40 15.72 18.53 1.75
C ASN A 40 15.94 18.90 0.28
N LEU A 41 17.15 18.62 -0.27
CA LEU A 41 17.42 18.76 -1.70
C LEU A 41 16.58 17.83 -2.55
N ARG A 42 16.40 16.57 -2.11
CA ARG A 42 15.53 15.60 -2.79
C ARG A 42 14.07 16.07 -2.80
N HIS A 43 13.58 16.55 -1.66
CA HIS A 43 12.22 17.10 -1.58
C HIS A 43 12.06 18.33 -2.48
N LEU A 44 13.07 19.18 -2.54
CA LEU A 44 13.07 20.37 -3.38
C LEU A 44 13.02 20.00 -4.87
N LEU A 45 13.79 18.97 -5.29
CA LEU A 45 13.75 18.43 -6.66
C LEU A 45 12.37 17.82 -7.01
N ALA A 46 11.74 17.16 -6.05
CA ALA A 46 10.39 16.60 -6.23
C ALA A 46 9.32 17.71 -6.33
N ALA A 47 9.46 18.78 -5.56
CA ALA A 47 8.52 19.91 -5.56
C ALA A 47 8.66 20.82 -6.79
N LEU A 48 9.78 20.72 -7.53
CA LEU A 48 10.10 21.55 -8.69
C LEU A 48 10.43 20.72 -9.95
N PRO A 49 9.49 19.88 -10.45
CA PRO A 49 9.75 18.99 -11.58
C PRO A 49 10.17 19.73 -12.86
N GLN A 50 9.67 20.95 -13.05
CA GLN A 50 9.99 21.79 -14.22
C GLN A 50 11.46 22.27 -14.25
N HIS A 51 12.11 22.29 -13.09
CA HIS A 51 13.48 22.78 -12.93
C HIS A 51 14.46 21.69 -12.49
N ARG A 52 14.02 20.44 -12.49
CA ARG A 52 14.72 19.28 -11.93
C ARG A 52 16.10 19.09 -12.54
N GLU A 53 16.21 19.04 -13.88
CA GLU A 53 17.49 18.82 -14.56
C GLU A 53 18.49 19.95 -14.26
N GLN A 54 18.04 21.20 -14.35
CA GLN A 54 18.88 22.35 -14.07
C GLN A 54 19.35 22.39 -12.60
N MET A 55 18.52 21.96 -11.68
CA MET A 55 18.88 21.88 -10.26
C MET A 55 19.87 20.75 -10.00
N LEU A 56 19.71 19.61 -10.65
CA LEU A 56 20.63 18.48 -10.54
C LEU A 56 22.04 18.86 -11.02
N ASP A 57 22.14 19.56 -12.15
CA ASP A 57 23.42 20.01 -12.69
C ASP A 57 24.10 20.97 -11.71
N LEU A 58 23.36 21.92 -11.12
CA LEU A 58 23.90 22.84 -10.13
C LEU A 58 24.34 22.14 -8.84
N ILE A 59 23.59 21.12 -8.39
CA ILE A 59 23.93 20.35 -7.19
C ILE A 59 25.21 19.53 -7.41
N ARG A 60 25.40 18.95 -8.61
CA ARG A 60 26.58 18.19 -8.99
C ARG A 60 27.84 19.04 -9.08
N GLU A 61 27.69 20.29 -9.46
CA GLU A 61 28.81 21.26 -9.53
C GLU A 61 29.27 21.77 -8.17
N GLU A 62 28.43 21.62 -7.12
CA GLU A 62 28.73 22.14 -5.79
C GLU A 62 29.55 21.13 -4.97
N ARG A 63 30.70 21.61 -4.40
CA ARG A 63 31.55 20.76 -3.56
C ARG A 63 30.82 20.22 -2.35
N GLY A 64 30.83 18.92 -2.17
CA GLY A 64 30.14 18.20 -1.08
C GLY A 64 28.89 17.47 -1.50
N PHE A 65 28.45 17.58 -2.78
CA PHE A 65 27.35 16.86 -3.37
C PHE A 65 27.79 16.08 -4.61
N GLU A 66 29.09 15.80 -4.75
CA GLU A 66 29.68 15.08 -5.89
C GLU A 66 29.03 13.67 -6.08
N ASP A 67 28.58 13.04 -4.99
CA ASP A 67 27.88 11.77 -4.99
C ASP A 67 26.34 11.92 -4.94
N PHE A 68 25.82 13.15 -5.10
CA PHE A 68 24.37 13.36 -5.12
C PHE A 68 23.80 12.83 -6.44
N THR A 69 23.37 11.59 -6.42
CA THR A 69 22.63 10.99 -7.51
C THR A 69 21.14 11.24 -7.31
N ASP A 70 20.45 11.62 -8.39
CA ASP A 70 18.99 11.74 -8.45
C ASP A 70 18.29 10.39 -8.25
N ALA A 71 19.03 9.32 -8.42
CA ALA A 71 18.64 8.01 -7.92
C ALA A 71 18.55 8.12 -6.39
N GLY A 72 17.45 8.72 -5.93
CA GLY A 72 17.15 8.96 -4.51
C GLY A 72 16.93 7.69 -3.69
N ILE A 73 17.31 6.58 -4.25
CA ILE A 73 17.57 5.31 -3.61
C ILE A 73 18.99 4.96 -4.06
N ASP A 74 19.91 5.02 -3.14
CA ASP A 74 21.21 4.38 -3.29
C ASP A 74 20.96 2.96 -3.82
N ASP A 75 21.56 2.59 -4.94
CA ASP A 75 21.43 1.23 -5.53
C ASP A 75 21.80 0.16 -4.50
N SER A 76 22.62 0.49 -3.51
CA SER A 76 22.92 -0.36 -2.36
C SER A 76 21.70 -0.63 -1.46
N SER A 77 20.68 0.26 -1.43
CA SER A 77 19.47 0.10 -0.62
C SER A 77 18.40 -0.76 -1.29
N THR A 78 18.56 -1.11 -2.57
CA THR A 78 17.59 -1.92 -3.33
C THR A 78 17.83 -3.41 -3.24
N GLU A 79 18.99 -3.84 -2.78
CA GLU A 79 19.27 -5.24 -2.53
C GLU A 79 18.65 -5.69 -1.21
N MET A 80 17.87 -6.74 -1.28
CA MET A 80 17.39 -7.43 -0.07
C MET A 80 18.54 -8.25 0.51
N PRO A 81 18.83 -8.13 1.82
CA PRO A 81 19.87 -8.92 2.46
C PRO A 81 19.62 -10.43 2.29
N SER A 82 20.65 -11.21 2.03
CA SER A 82 20.54 -12.68 1.95
C SER A 82 20.00 -13.31 3.23
N THR A 83 20.29 -12.69 4.38
CA THR A 83 19.75 -13.08 5.69
C THR A 83 18.24 -12.93 5.75
N PHE A 84 17.69 -11.93 5.08
CA PHE A 84 16.24 -11.72 5.02
C PHE A 84 15.54 -12.87 4.24
N TYR A 85 16.06 -13.23 3.07
CA TYR A 85 15.55 -14.42 2.34
C TYR A 85 15.60 -15.68 3.19
N THR A 86 16.71 -15.90 3.89
CA THR A 86 16.85 -17.03 4.80
C THR A 86 15.78 -17.03 5.89
N SER A 87 15.46 -15.85 6.45
CA SER A 87 14.41 -15.71 7.47
C SER A 87 13.02 -16.04 6.92
N VAL A 88 12.70 -15.58 5.70
CA VAL A 88 11.43 -15.89 5.04
C VAL A 88 11.29 -17.38 4.74
N PHE A 89 12.34 -18.03 4.19
CA PHE A 89 12.33 -19.47 3.92
C PHE A 89 12.26 -20.29 5.21
N THR A 90 12.96 -19.89 6.26
CA THR A 90 12.88 -20.55 7.57
C THR A 90 11.47 -20.42 8.14
N ALA A 91 10.85 -19.26 8.08
CA ALA A 91 9.47 -19.06 8.51
C ALA A 91 8.51 -19.97 7.72
N ARG A 92 8.65 -20.04 6.38
CA ARG A 92 7.83 -20.93 5.54
C ARG A 92 7.98 -22.40 5.91
N ALA A 93 9.18 -22.84 6.25
CA ALA A 93 9.47 -24.24 6.57
C ALA A 93 9.06 -24.63 8.00
N SER A 94 9.13 -23.71 8.96
CA SER A 94 8.98 -24.03 10.39
C SER A 94 7.66 -23.59 11.02
N MET A 95 6.97 -22.60 10.43
CA MET A 95 5.72 -22.10 11.00
C MET A 95 4.56 -23.04 10.73
N VAL A 96 3.69 -23.21 11.74
CA VAL A 96 2.42 -23.94 11.58
C VAL A 96 1.48 -23.17 10.65
N ASP A 97 0.66 -23.89 9.90
CA ASP A 97 -0.21 -23.35 8.84
C ASP A 97 -1.06 -22.15 9.32
N THR A 98 -1.63 -22.26 10.50
CA THR A 98 -2.51 -21.23 11.07
C THR A 98 -1.81 -19.88 11.36
N MET A 99 -0.49 -19.88 11.57
CA MET A 99 0.29 -18.68 11.86
C MET A 99 1.16 -18.23 10.69
N ARG A 100 1.34 -19.08 9.70
CA ARG A 100 2.28 -18.88 8.59
C ARG A 100 1.99 -17.60 7.81
N TYR A 101 0.74 -17.43 7.39
CA TYR A 101 0.32 -16.25 6.65
C TYR A 101 0.67 -14.96 7.38
N TRP A 102 0.25 -14.83 8.64
CA TRP A 102 0.49 -13.63 9.44
C TRP A 102 1.98 -13.40 9.69
N SER A 103 2.72 -14.44 10.07
CA SER A 103 4.15 -14.33 10.42
C SER A 103 5.01 -13.94 9.22
N ILE A 104 4.80 -14.57 8.06
CA ILE A 104 5.57 -14.27 6.85
C ILE A 104 5.18 -12.89 6.31
N SER A 105 3.90 -12.55 6.27
CA SER A 105 3.44 -11.23 5.82
C SER A 105 4.05 -10.13 6.67
N ASN A 106 3.97 -10.21 8.00
CA ASN A 106 4.58 -9.21 8.87
C ASN A 106 6.10 -9.09 8.69
N LEU A 107 6.81 -10.21 8.58
CA LEU A 107 8.25 -10.20 8.34
C LEU A 107 8.58 -9.45 7.05
N ILE A 108 7.82 -9.69 5.98
CA ILE A 108 8.02 -9.05 4.68
C ILE A 108 7.65 -7.57 4.74
N LEU A 109 6.50 -7.23 5.34
CA LEU A 109 6.06 -5.83 5.42
C LEU A 109 6.99 -4.98 6.28
N GLN A 110 7.53 -5.49 7.39
CA GLN A 110 8.51 -4.79 8.21
C GLN A 110 9.78 -4.46 7.42
N GLN A 111 10.29 -5.40 6.62
CA GLN A 111 11.44 -5.15 5.76
C GLN A 111 11.10 -4.15 4.66
N ALA A 112 9.92 -4.29 4.04
CA ALA A 112 9.46 -3.44 2.95
C ALA A 112 9.32 -1.98 3.39
N ILE A 113 8.69 -1.70 4.54
CA ILE A 113 8.50 -0.32 5.02
C ILE A 113 9.84 0.34 5.35
N GLY A 114 10.80 -0.43 5.89
CA GLY A 114 12.14 0.08 6.18
C GLY A 114 12.94 0.45 4.93
N GLN A 115 12.71 -0.23 3.81
CA GLN A 115 13.38 0.08 2.54
C GLN A 115 12.63 1.10 1.69
N LEU A 116 11.29 1.05 1.67
CA LEU A 116 10.48 1.96 0.86
C LEU A 116 10.27 3.33 1.53
N ASP A 117 10.24 3.40 2.86
CA ASP A 117 10.06 4.66 3.59
C ASP A 117 11.11 4.83 4.70
N PRO A 118 12.43 4.84 4.36
CA PRO A 118 13.51 4.95 5.35
C PRO A 118 13.45 6.27 6.11
N ASP A 119 12.97 7.32 5.49
CA ASP A 119 12.87 8.67 6.04
C ASP A 119 11.52 8.92 6.77
N ARG A 120 10.63 7.94 6.79
CA ARG A 120 9.29 8.01 7.42
C ARG A 120 8.46 9.20 6.95
N LEU A 121 8.40 9.38 5.64
CA LEU A 121 7.69 10.49 4.99
C LEU A 121 6.17 10.28 4.95
N GLY A 122 5.75 9.08 5.21
CA GLY A 122 4.34 8.67 5.22
C GLY A 122 4.04 7.63 4.16
N MET A 123 3.97 6.37 4.62
CA MET A 123 3.66 5.22 3.78
C MET A 123 2.79 4.22 4.53
N ALA A 124 1.87 3.60 3.81
CA ALA A 124 1.16 2.42 4.25
C ALA A 124 1.41 1.28 3.26
N ILE A 125 1.64 0.08 3.79
CA ILE A 125 1.82 -1.13 2.99
C ILE A 125 0.86 -2.18 3.52
N GLN A 126 0.00 -2.71 2.63
CA GLN A 126 -1.05 -3.65 3.00
C GLN A 126 -1.10 -4.84 2.05
N VAL A 127 -1.32 -6.02 2.60
CA VAL A 127 -1.67 -7.20 1.82
C VAL A 127 -3.18 -7.23 1.66
N VAL A 128 -3.63 -7.23 0.42
CA VAL A 128 -5.03 -7.33 0.03
C VAL A 128 -5.26 -8.72 -0.55
N ARG A 129 -6.16 -9.50 0.04
CA ARG A 129 -6.43 -10.89 -0.33
C ARG A 129 -7.70 -11.00 -1.15
N CYS A 130 -7.73 -11.95 -2.08
CA CYS A 130 -8.99 -12.41 -2.64
C CYS A 130 -9.87 -13.02 -1.54
N MET A 131 -11.16 -12.68 -1.53
CA MET A 131 -12.11 -13.43 -0.72
C MET A 131 -12.29 -14.84 -1.31
N PRO A 132 -12.58 -15.84 -0.48
CA PRO A 132 -12.86 -17.18 -1.00
C PRO A 132 -14.03 -17.17 -1.98
N PRO A 133 -14.00 -18.05 -3.01
CA PRO A 133 -15.08 -18.11 -4.00
C PRO A 133 -16.47 -18.26 -3.37
N SER A 134 -17.44 -17.59 -3.96
CA SER A 134 -18.85 -17.71 -3.59
C SER A 134 -19.33 -19.16 -3.79
N GLN A 135 -20.20 -19.64 -2.91
CA GLN A 135 -20.77 -20.99 -3.03
C GLN A 135 -21.74 -21.13 -4.21
N SER A 136 -22.33 -20.02 -4.66
CA SER A 136 -23.37 -20.04 -5.71
C SER A 136 -22.79 -20.21 -7.12
N ASP A 137 -21.66 -19.56 -7.43
CA ASP A 137 -21.11 -19.48 -8.79
C ASP A 137 -19.60 -19.76 -8.86
N GLN A 138 -18.97 -20.05 -7.73
CA GLN A 138 -17.53 -20.31 -7.60
C GLN A 138 -16.66 -19.13 -8.08
N LYS A 139 -17.20 -17.90 -8.02
CA LYS A 139 -16.50 -16.68 -8.38
C LYS A 139 -16.06 -15.89 -7.15
N ILE A 140 -15.01 -15.09 -7.34
CA ILE A 140 -14.49 -14.17 -6.34
C ILE A 140 -15.08 -12.80 -6.64
N HIS A 141 -15.86 -12.29 -5.69
CA HIS A 141 -16.60 -11.05 -5.88
C HIS A 141 -16.01 -9.85 -5.18
N SER A 142 -15.08 -10.06 -4.24
CA SER A 142 -14.40 -8.98 -3.53
C SER A 142 -12.98 -9.35 -3.12
N LEU A 143 -12.26 -8.33 -2.74
CA LEU A 143 -10.96 -8.42 -2.07
C LEU A 143 -11.12 -7.88 -0.65
N ARG A 144 -10.22 -8.24 0.25
CA ARG A 144 -10.20 -7.74 1.62
C ARG A 144 -8.79 -7.33 2.03
N GLU A 145 -8.65 -6.13 2.56
CA GLU A 145 -7.45 -5.73 3.26
C GLU A 145 -7.22 -6.66 4.45
N SER A 146 -5.99 -7.02 4.69
CA SER A 146 -5.62 -8.00 5.71
C SER A 146 -4.48 -7.44 6.57
N VAL A 147 -3.28 -8.00 6.47
CA VAL A 147 -2.12 -7.54 7.23
C VAL A 147 -1.59 -6.23 6.64
N GLY A 148 -1.32 -5.23 7.47
CA GLY A 148 -0.77 -3.96 7.02
C GLY A 148 0.03 -3.25 8.08
N ILE A 149 0.98 -2.44 7.64
CA ILE A 149 1.77 -1.56 8.50
C ILE A 149 1.91 -0.19 7.84
N GLY A 150 2.15 0.84 8.65
CA GLY A 150 2.34 2.19 8.13
C GLY A 150 3.22 3.05 9.02
N THR A 151 3.77 4.11 8.40
CA THR A 151 4.38 5.24 9.08
C THR A 151 3.36 6.37 9.25
N TYR A 152 3.68 7.42 10.03
CA TYR A 152 2.76 8.54 10.17
C TYR A 152 2.36 9.11 8.78
N PRO A 153 1.09 9.39 8.47
CA PRO A 153 -0.09 9.44 9.36
C PRO A 153 -0.80 8.10 9.59
N TRP A 154 -0.41 7.01 8.93
CA TRP A 154 -1.07 5.70 9.02
C TRP A 154 -0.51 4.81 10.14
N ILE A 155 -0.10 5.43 11.26
CA ILE A 155 0.36 4.69 12.45
C ILE A 155 -0.84 4.00 13.09
N GLY A 156 -0.63 2.75 13.51
CA GLY A 156 -1.59 1.95 14.25
C GLY A 156 -1.93 0.66 13.53
N ASP A 157 -2.93 -0.01 14.05
CA ASP A 157 -3.39 -1.30 13.57
C ASP A 157 -4.25 -1.11 12.32
N LEU A 158 -3.62 -1.24 11.15
CA LEU A 158 -4.32 -1.17 9.86
C LEU A 158 -5.28 -2.35 9.67
N GLU A 159 -5.04 -3.48 10.35
CA GLU A 159 -5.96 -4.63 10.32
C GLU A 159 -7.33 -4.30 10.92
N GLN A 160 -7.37 -3.43 11.93
CA GLN A 160 -8.66 -2.98 12.52
C GLN A 160 -9.43 -2.02 11.60
N LYS A 161 -8.76 -1.45 10.62
CA LYS A 161 -9.34 -0.55 9.62
C LYS A 161 -9.57 -1.26 8.28
N ALA A 162 -9.32 -2.57 8.24
CA ALA A 162 -9.46 -3.38 7.04
C ALA A 162 -10.86 -3.28 6.46
N MET A 163 -10.95 -3.19 5.14
CA MET A 163 -12.20 -3.12 4.41
C MET A 163 -12.21 -4.04 3.20
N PHE A 164 -13.39 -4.20 2.63
CA PHE A 164 -13.55 -4.85 1.34
C PHE A 164 -13.29 -3.85 0.21
N LEU A 165 -12.66 -4.35 -0.84
CA LEU A 165 -12.37 -3.64 -2.07
C LEU A 165 -12.96 -4.43 -3.25
N GLY A 166 -13.49 -3.74 -4.22
CA GLY A 166 -14.10 -4.32 -5.40
C GLY A 166 -13.53 -3.77 -6.70
N ALA A 167 -14.35 -3.83 -7.75
CA ALA A 167 -13.98 -3.35 -9.08
C ALA A 167 -13.72 -1.84 -9.15
N GLU A 168 -14.18 -1.06 -8.16
CA GLU A 168 -13.97 0.39 -8.02
C GLU A 168 -12.55 0.75 -7.59
N SER A 169 -11.75 -0.21 -7.12
CA SER A 169 -10.45 0.04 -6.51
C SER A 169 -9.29 -0.24 -7.45
N LEU A 170 -8.14 0.39 -7.20
CA LEU A 170 -6.88 0.09 -7.88
C LEU A 170 -6.47 -1.38 -7.67
N CYS A 171 -6.72 -1.93 -6.48
CA CYS A 171 -6.48 -3.34 -6.18
C CYS A 171 -7.36 -4.26 -7.04
N GLY A 172 -8.65 -3.91 -7.19
CA GLY A 172 -9.56 -4.65 -8.06
C GLY A 172 -9.12 -4.65 -9.51
N TYR A 173 -8.66 -3.52 -10.02
CA TYR A 173 -8.09 -3.40 -11.36
C TYR A 173 -6.87 -4.33 -11.55
N VAL A 174 -5.92 -4.29 -10.60
CA VAL A 174 -4.69 -5.11 -10.65
C VAL A 174 -4.98 -6.60 -10.54
N VAL A 175 -5.90 -6.99 -9.66
CA VAL A 175 -6.25 -8.41 -9.48
C VAL A 175 -6.99 -8.96 -10.70
N THR A 176 -7.89 -8.18 -11.30
CA THR A 176 -8.61 -8.59 -12.51
C THR A 176 -7.68 -8.76 -13.71
N LEU A 177 -6.71 -7.87 -13.89
CA LEU A 177 -5.78 -7.93 -15.02
C LEU A 177 -4.53 -8.78 -14.76
N CYS A 178 -4.29 -9.19 -13.51
CA CYS A 178 -3.05 -9.84 -13.07
C CYS A 178 -1.78 -9.05 -13.48
N ARG A 179 -1.85 -7.72 -13.47
CA ARG A 179 -0.75 -6.82 -13.87
C ARG A 179 -0.60 -5.68 -12.86
N PRO A 180 0.64 -5.25 -12.56
CA PRO A 180 0.85 -4.12 -11.67
C PRO A 180 0.30 -2.82 -12.26
N ALA A 181 -0.12 -1.93 -11.37
CA ALA A 181 -0.53 -0.58 -11.72
C ALA A 181 -0.14 0.40 -10.62
N ALA A 182 0.04 1.67 -11.00
CA ALA A 182 0.30 2.74 -10.05
C ALA A 182 -0.51 3.98 -10.42
N ASN A 183 -1.04 4.63 -9.39
CA ASN A 183 -1.62 5.95 -9.46
C ASN A 183 -0.59 6.93 -8.90
N GLN A 184 -0.04 7.80 -9.76
CA GLN A 184 1.03 8.71 -9.37
C GLN A 184 0.53 9.96 -8.64
N ASN A 185 -0.72 10.35 -8.91
CA ASN A 185 -1.36 11.48 -8.24
C ASN A 185 -2.88 11.25 -8.18
N VAL A 186 -3.39 10.97 -6.99
CA VAL A 186 -4.84 10.73 -6.77
C VAL A 186 -5.69 11.99 -6.99
N ASP A 187 -5.09 13.17 -6.95
CA ASP A 187 -5.76 14.45 -7.18
C ASP A 187 -5.76 14.87 -8.66
N ASP A 188 -5.12 14.10 -9.57
CA ASP A 188 -5.12 14.41 -11.00
C ASP A 188 -6.52 14.13 -11.60
N PRO A 189 -7.21 15.14 -12.13
CA PRO A 189 -8.53 14.98 -12.72
C PRO A 189 -8.54 14.10 -14.00
N ASN A 190 -7.38 13.89 -14.62
CA ASN A 190 -7.24 13.04 -15.80
C ASN A 190 -6.93 11.59 -15.45
N ASN A 191 -6.90 11.25 -14.18
CA ASN A 191 -6.61 9.90 -13.73
C ASN A 191 -7.78 8.96 -14.06
N LEU A 192 -7.53 8.07 -15.02
CA LEU A 192 -8.52 7.07 -15.47
C LEU A 192 -8.50 5.77 -14.65
N ILE A 193 -7.55 5.63 -13.73
CA ILE A 193 -7.43 4.43 -12.89
C ILE A 193 -8.41 4.58 -11.72
N PRO A 194 -9.27 3.59 -11.47
CA PRO A 194 -10.13 3.59 -10.31
C PRO A 194 -9.31 3.87 -9.05
N ALA A 195 -9.68 4.88 -8.30
CA ALA A 195 -9.00 5.23 -7.07
C ALA A 195 -10.03 5.25 -5.94
N HIS A 196 -9.94 4.28 -5.06
CA HIS A 196 -10.52 4.43 -3.75
C HIS A 196 -9.65 5.43 -2.99
N ARG A 197 -10.23 6.54 -2.54
CA ARG A 197 -9.48 7.57 -1.82
C ARG A 197 -9.32 7.17 -0.37
N VAL A 198 -8.09 6.93 0.02
CA VAL A 198 -7.70 6.79 1.43
C VAL A 198 -7.23 8.16 1.92
N GLU A 199 -7.63 8.53 3.14
CA GLU A 199 -7.20 9.79 3.75
C GLU A 199 -5.65 9.88 3.76
N HIS A 200 -5.11 11.03 3.37
CA HIS A 200 -3.68 11.33 3.23
C HIS A 200 -2.97 10.68 2.02
N GLU A 201 -3.60 9.81 1.27
CA GLU A 201 -2.99 9.20 0.10
C GLU A 201 -2.84 10.22 -1.05
N LYS A 202 -1.63 10.32 -1.60
CA LYS A 202 -1.32 11.14 -2.78
C LYS A 202 -0.89 10.30 -3.98
N SER A 203 -0.29 9.15 -3.75
CA SER A 203 0.01 8.17 -4.78
C SER A 203 -0.09 6.76 -4.21
N ALA A 204 -0.37 5.79 -5.08
CA ALA A 204 -0.46 4.38 -4.73
C ALA A 204 0.17 3.51 -5.81
N ALA A 205 0.77 2.39 -5.42
CA ALA A 205 1.22 1.34 -6.31
C ALA A 205 0.69 -0.01 -5.83
N VAL A 206 0.26 -0.82 -6.76
CA VAL A 206 -0.29 -2.15 -6.47
C VAL A 206 0.41 -3.18 -7.35
N HIS A 207 0.86 -4.26 -6.73
CA HIS A 207 1.46 -5.38 -7.45
C HIS A 207 0.72 -6.69 -7.12
N PRO A 208 0.34 -7.50 -8.12
CA PRO A 208 -0.36 -8.76 -7.87
C PRO A 208 0.54 -9.78 -7.17
N ILE A 209 -0.05 -10.60 -6.30
CA ILE A 209 0.62 -11.73 -5.65
C ILE A 209 0.26 -12.99 -6.45
N LEU A 210 1.22 -13.45 -7.23
CA LEU A 210 1.03 -14.53 -8.22
C LEU A 210 1.81 -15.78 -7.85
N TYR A 211 1.22 -16.94 -8.14
CA TYR A 211 1.89 -18.24 -8.14
C TYR A 211 1.36 -19.11 -9.28
N ALA A 212 2.27 -19.58 -10.15
CA ALA A 212 1.95 -20.44 -11.29
C ALA A 212 0.80 -19.90 -12.17
N GLY A 213 0.76 -18.57 -12.42
CA GLY A 213 -0.27 -17.92 -13.24
C GLY A 213 -1.63 -17.73 -12.54
N ARG A 214 -1.72 -18.07 -11.25
CA ARG A 214 -2.90 -17.87 -10.40
C ARG A 214 -2.66 -16.74 -9.41
N ILE A 215 -3.73 -16.11 -8.91
CA ILE A 215 -3.66 -14.92 -8.07
C ILE A 215 -4.27 -15.15 -6.68
N ALA A 216 -3.59 -14.72 -5.63
CA ALA A 216 -4.07 -14.75 -4.25
C ALA A 216 -4.57 -13.38 -3.75
N GLY A 217 -4.18 -12.32 -4.43
CA GLY A 217 -4.46 -10.94 -4.05
C GLY A 217 -3.38 -10.00 -4.57
N CYS A 218 -3.12 -8.91 -3.86
CA CYS A 218 -2.10 -7.94 -4.24
C CYS A 218 -1.43 -7.29 -3.01
N LEU A 219 -0.29 -6.69 -3.26
CA LEU A 219 0.41 -5.81 -2.33
C LEU A 219 0.07 -4.36 -2.71
N LEU A 220 -0.59 -3.64 -1.81
CA LEU A 220 -0.91 -2.22 -1.93
C LEU A 220 0.12 -1.40 -1.16
N VAL A 221 0.69 -0.40 -1.80
CA VAL A 221 1.61 0.56 -1.21
C VAL A 221 1.08 1.96 -1.47
N SER A 222 0.73 2.68 -0.41
CA SER A 222 0.22 4.06 -0.45
C SER A 222 1.24 5.03 0.11
N SER A 223 1.38 6.21 -0.50
CA SER A 223 2.31 7.26 -0.07
C SER A 223 1.59 8.60 0.07
N THR A 224 2.02 9.40 1.07
CA THR A 224 1.61 10.80 1.22
C THR A 224 2.23 11.72 0.16
N GLN A 225 3.12 11.21 -0.67
CA GLN A 225 3.81 11.98 -1.71
C GLN A 225 3.24 11.66 -3.10
N ALA A 226 2.92 12.69 -3.87
CA ALA A 226 2.60 12.51 -5.27
C ALA A 226 3.86 12.08 -6.06
N ASN A 227 3.66 11.32 -7.13
CA ASN A 227 4.73 10.85 -8.01
C ASN A 227 5.78 9.93 -7.34
N TYR A 228 5.46 9.39 -6.16
CA TYR A 228 6.41 8.56 -5.41
C TYR A 228 6.83 7.30 -6.19
N PHE A 229 5.93 6.73 -6.96
CA PHE A 229 6.14 5.48 -7.70
C PHE A 229 6.58 5.66 -9.16
N LEU A 230 7.04 6.85 -9.57
CA LEU A 230 7.70 7.06 -10.86
C LEU A 230 9.05 6.34 -10.96
N SER A 231 9.70 6.11 -9.82
CA SER A 231 10.97 5.40 -9.76
C SER A 231 10.80 3.92 -10.10
N HIS A 232 11.47 3.47 -11.16
CA HIS A 232 11.54 2.04 -11.52
C HIS A 232 12.16 1.18 -10.43
N VAL A 233 13.07 1.74 -9.65
CA VAL A 233 13.73 1.08 -8.54
C VAL A 233 12.71 0.74 -7.44
N ARG A 234 11.85 1.69 -7.09
CA ARG A 234 10.79 1.48 -6.08
C ARG A 234 9.74 0.47 -6.55
N THR A 235 9.32 0.56 -7.80
CA THR A 235 8.35 -0.38 -8.36
C THR A 235 8.92 -1.79 -8.46
N ALA A 236 10.19 -1.95 -8.85
CA ALA A 236 10.88 -3.24 -8.84
C ALA A 236 11.05 -3.82 -7.43
N LEU A 237 11.24 -2.97 -6.42
CA LEU A 237 11.31 -3.40 -5.03
C LEU A 237 9.94 -3.89 -4.53
N ILE A 238 8.85 -3.19 -4.87
CA ILE A 238 7.48 -3.62 -4.58
C ILE A 238 7.18 -4.97 -5.24
N GLU A 239 7.59 -5.16 -6.50
CA GLU A 239 7.46 -6.43 -7.20
C GLU A 239 8.14 -7.58 -6.44
N ARG A 240 9.39 -7.37 -6.00
CA ARG A 240 10.15 -8.39 -5.24
C ARG A 240 9.43 -8.76 -3.95
N TYR A 241 8.88 -7.77 -3.21
CA TYR A 241 8.11 -8.04 -1.99
C TYR A 241 6.81 -8.77 -2.27
N ALA A 242 6.09 -8.41 -3.33
CA ALA A 242 4.88 -9.12 -3.76
C ALA A 242 5.18 -10.58 -4.13
N ASN A 243 6.30 -10.82 -4.83
CA ASN A 243 6.75 -12.17 -5.17
C ASN A 243 7.10 -13.00 -3.91
N LEU A 244 7.72 -12.39 -2.91
CA LEU A 244 8.00 -13.07 -1.63
C LEU A 244 6.74 -13.34 -0.83
N LEU A 245 5.74 -12.45 -0.89
CA LEU A 245 4.45 -12.64 -0.22
C LEU A 245 3.71 -13.86 -0.73
N ALA A 246 3.97 -14.35 -1.95
CA ALA A 246 3.41 -15.61 -2.42
C ALA A 246 3.75 -16.79 -1.49
N LEU A 247 4.86 -16.73 -0.76
CA LEU A 247 5.23 -17.73 0.22
C LEU A 247 4.38 -17.72 1.51
N ALA A 248 3.63 -16.66 1.74
CA ALA A 248 2.73 -16.57 2.89
C ALA A 248 1.42 -17.34 2.68
N PHE A 249 1.04 -17.56 1.42
CA PHE A 249 -0.23 -18.20 1.05
C PHE A 249 -0.07 -19.69 0.84
N GLU A 250 -1.15 -20.44 1.01
CA GLU A 250 -1.23 -21.84 0.64
C GLU A 250 -1.66 -22.00 -0.84
N PRO A 251 -1.33 -23.11 -1.49
CA PRO A 251 -1.62 -23.29 -2.93
C PRO A 251 -3.10 -23.19 -3.31
N ASP A 252 -4.01 -23.51 -2.42
CA ASP A 252 -5.46 -23.43 -2.61
C ASP A 252 -6.03 -22.03 -2.44
N GLU A 253 -5.22 -21.08 -1.96
CA GLU A 253 -5.56 -19.65 -1.87
C GLU A 253 -5.21 -18.88 -3.15
N PHE A 254 -4.67 -19.56 -4.17
CA PHE A 254 -4.40 -18.97 -5.49
C PHE A 254 -5.47 -19.39 -6.49
N TYR A 255 -6.15 -18.42 -7.07
CA TYR A 255 -7.30 -18.60 -7.94
C TYR A 255 -6.94 -18.36 -9.39
N ALA A 256 -7.60 -19.04 -10.30
CA ALA A 256 -7.47 -18.80 -11.74
C ALA A 256 -8.04 -17.40 -12.08
N PRO A 257 -7.43 -16.65 -13.01
CA PRO A 257 -7.93 -15.32 -13.39
C PRO A 257 -9.41 -15.32 -13.80
N GLU A 258 -9.87 -16.41 -14.42
CA GLU A 258 -11.26 -16.57 -14.85
C GLU A 258 -12.26 -16.71 -13.68
N ALA A 259 -11.77 -16.99 -12.49
CA ALA A 259 -12.60 -17.01 -11.28
C ALA A 259 -12.83 -15.62 -10.68
N ILE A 260 -12.06 -14.61 -11.12
CA ILE A 260 -12.17 -13.24 -10.63
C ILE A 260 -13.33 -12.54 -11.34
N GLU A 261 -14.35 -12.18 -10.58
CA GLU A 261 -15.53 -11.44 -11.06
C GLU A 261 -15.95 -10.43 -9.98
N LEU A 262 -15.10 -9.41 -9.82
CA LEU A 262 -15.27 -8.45 -8.74
C LEU A 262 -16.52 -7.59 -8.96
N ARG A 263 -17.27 -7.40 -7.88
CA ARG A 263 -18.38 -6.46 -7.80
C ARG A 263 -17.92 -5.15 -7.19
N TYR A 264 -18.77 -4.12 -7.27
CA TYR A 264 -18.52 -2.86 -6.58
C TYR A 264 -18.75 -3.04 -5.08
N MET A 265 -17.92 -2.39 -4.27
CA MET A 265 -18.08 -2.35 -2.81
C MET A 265 -18.54 -0.97 -2.36
N PRO A 266 -19.37 -0.88 -1.29
CA PRO A 266 -19.76 0.41 -0.70
C PRO A 266 -18.56 1.17 -0.17
N GLU A 267 -18.71 2.49 -0.06
CA GLU A 267 -17.68 3.37 0.53
C GLU A 267 -17.31 2.98 1.97
N GLN A 268 -16.10 3.33 2.39
CA GLN A 268 -15.53 2.99 3.69
C GLN A 268 -16.44 3.35 4.86
N GLU A 269 -17.07 4.52 4.83
CA GLU A 269 -17.96 4.97 5.92
C GLU A 269 -19.20 4.09 6.09
N ILE A 270 -19.68 3.50 5.01
CA ILE A 270 -20.77 2.52 5.05
C ILE A 270 -20.25 1.20 5.63
N GLN A 271 -19.12 0.71 5.12
CA GLN A 271 -18.54 -0.55 5.60
C GLN A 271 -18.22 -0.53 7.10
N LYS A 272 -17.71 0.58 7.64
CA LYS A 272 -17.41 0.75 9.08
C LYS A 272 -18.61 0.42 9.98
N ARG A 273 -19.83 0.72 9.53
CA ARG A 273 -21.06 0.44 10.29
C ARG A 273 -21.30 -1.07 10.40
N PHE A 274 -20.99 -1.82 9.35
CA PHE A 274 -21.12 -3.28 9.33
C PHE A 274 -20.03 -3.97 10.16
N PHE A 275 -18.87 -3.34 10.32
CA PHE A 275 -17.75 -3.92 11.08
C PHE A 275 -17.78 -3.60 12.57
N ALA A 276 -18.66 -2.69 13.02
CA ALA A 276 -18.68 -2.21 14.40
C ALA A 276 -18.80 -3.35 15.45
N ASP A 277 -19.50 -4.42 15.12
CA ASP A 277 -19.75 -5.58 15.98
C ASP A 277 -18.95 -6.84 15.58
N PHE A 278 -17.92 -6.71 14.75
CA PHE A 278 -17.15 -7.83 14.20
C PHE A 278 -16.70 -8.82 15.27
N ARG A 279 -16.06 -8.35 16.34
CA ARG A 279 -15.58 -9.21 17.43
C ARG A 279 -16.71 -9.96 18.16
N GLN A 280 -17.87 -9.32 18.30
CA GLN A 280 -19.05 -9.94 18.92
C GLN A 280 -19.61 -11.04 17.99
N ARG A 281 -19.64 -10.80 16.67
CA ARG A 281 -20.05 -11.79 15.67
C ARG A 281 -19.12 -13.00 15.68
N VAL A 282 -17.81 -12.81 15.77
CA VAL A 282 -16.82 -13.90 15.88
C VAL A 282 -17.08 -14.74 17.12
N ALA A 283 -17.20 -14.10 18.28
CA ALA A 283 -17.49 -14.81 19.54
C ALA A 283 -18.82 -15.59 19.47
N LYS A 284 -19.86 -14.98 18.90
CA LYS A 284 -21.16 -15.63 18.69
C LYS A 284 -21.05 -16.85 17.80
N THR A 285 -20.34 -16.74 16.67
CA THR A 285 -20.09 -17.84 15.73
C THR A 285 -19.40 -19.02 16.43
N MET A 286 -18.37 -18.76 17.26
CA MET A 286 -17.68 -19.80 18.01
C MET A 286 -18.62 -20.50 19.01
N ILE A 287 -19.45 -19.73 19.73
CA ILE A 287 -20.41 -20.29 20.72
C ILE A 287 -21.47 -21.15 20.02
N GLU A 288 -22.03 -20.67 18.91
CA GLU A 288 -23.04 -21.41 18.13
C GLU A 288 -22.46 -22.70 17.55
N ALA A 289 -21.26 -22.64 16.99
CA ALA A 289 -20.55 -23.82 16.48
C ALA A 289 -20.29 -24.86 17.59
N ALA A 290 -19.89 -24.44 18.77
CA ALA A 290 -19.70 -25.32 19.91
C ALA A 290 -21.03 -25.97 20.38
N ARG A 291 -22.14 -25.20 20.42
CA ARG A 291 -23.48 -25.73 20.74
C ARG A 291 -23.95 -26.79 19.74
N ASN A 292 -23.60 -26.59 18.46
CA ASN A 292 -23.94 -27.51 17.39
C ASN A 292 -22.97 -28.72 17.29
N LYS A 293 -22.05 -28.89 18.25
CA LYS A 293 -21.06 -29.96 18.31
C LYS A 293 -20.02 -29.95 17.19
N HIS A 294 -19.85 -28.82 16.51
CA HIS A 294 -18.85 -28.58 15.48
C HIS A 294 -17.98 -27.36 15.86
N PRO A 295 -17.17 -27.44 16.91
CA PRO A 295 -16.40 -26.30 17.40
C PRO A 295 -15.44 -25.80 16.30
N VAL A 296 -15.40 -24.49 16.10
CA VAL A 296 -14.48 -23.81 15.19
C VAL A 296 -13.46 -23.01 15.99
N ASN A 297 -12.24 -22.91 15.46
CA ASN A 297 -11.21 -22.03 16.03
C ASN A 297 -11.50 -20.56 15.65
N ASN A 298 -10.77 -19.63 16.27
CA ASN A 298 -10.95 -18.20 16.01
C ASN A 298 -10.77 -17.84 14.54
N ILE A 299 -9.77 -18.40 13.86
CA ILE A 299 -9.47 -18.11 12.45
C ILE A 299 -10.64 -18.49 11.54
N LEU A 300 -11.19 -19.70 11.73
CA LEU A 300 -12.34 -20.16 10.95
C LEU A 300 -13.61 -19.34 11.28
N ALA A 301 -13.81 -18.98 12.54
CA ALA A 301 -14.92 -18.11 12.93
C ALA A 301 -14.82 -16.73 12.28
N GLU A 302 -13.63 -16.13 12.25
CA GLU A 302 -13.39 -14.86 11.54
C GLU A 302 -13.67 -15.00 10.03
N GLN A 303 -13.21 -16.07 9.39
CA GLN A 303 -13.50 -16.32 7.96
C GLN A 303 -14.99 -16.41 7.68
N ILE A 304 -15.76 -17.08 8.55
CA ILE A 304 -17.23 -17.16 8.44
C ILE A 304 -17.85 -15.77 8.56
N VAL A 305 -17.43 -14.99 9.55
CA VAL A 305 -17.94 -13.62 9.76
C VAL A 305 -17.60 -12.72 8.58
N TRP A 306 -16.38 -12.77 8.05
CA TRP A 306 -16.00 -11.99 6.86
C TRP A 306 -16.88 -12.33 5.64
N ARG A 307 -17.18 -13.61 5.40
CA ARG A 307 -18.10 -14.00 4.32
C ARG A 307 -19.52 -13.46 4.53
N THR A 308 -20.00 -13.50 5.76
CA THR A 308 -21.33 -12.96 6.08
C THR A 308 -21.38 -11.46 5.85
N LEU A 309 -20.36 -10.73 6.28
CA LEU A 309 -20.25 -9.28 6.06
C LEU A 309 -20.17 -8.92 4.57
N GLU A 310 -19.43 -9.68 3.79
CA GLU A 310 -19.35 -9.51 2.33
C GLU A 310 -20.75 -9.61 1.70
N GLN A 311 -21.53 -10.61 2.07
CA GLN A 311 -22.90 -10.80 1.57
C GLN A 311 -23.83 -9.67 1.99
N GLU A 312 -23.78 -9.27 3.28
CA GLU A 312 -24.59 -8.16 3.80
C GLU A 312 -24.28 -6.83 3.05
N LEU A 313 -23.02 -6.59 2.70
CA LEU A 313 -22.60 -5.40 1.94
C LEU A 313 -23.12 -5.45 0.49
N PHE A 314 -23.12 -6.60 -0.16
CA PHE A 314 -23.71 -6.74 -1.50
C PHE A 314 -25.24 -6.56 -1.48
N GLU A 315 -25.93 -7.10 -0.48
CA GLU A 315 -27.37 -6.90 -0.31
C GLU A 315 -27.71 -5.43 -0.07
N TYR A 316 -26.96 -4.75 0.79
CA TYR A 316 -27.12 -3.32 1.03
C TYR A 316 -27.00 -2.50 -0.25
N GLN A 317 -26.00 -2.80 -1.07
CA GLN A 317 -25.74 -2.07 -2.32
C GLN A 317 -26.86 -2.31 -3.36
N HIS A 318 -27.38 -3.53 -3.40
CA HIS A 318 -28.50 -3.85 -4.30
C HIS A 318 -29.77 -3.06 -3.95
N VAL A 319 -30.06 -2.94 -2.66
CA VAL A 319 -31.22 -2.16 -2.16
C VAL A 319 -31.03 -0.66 -2.35
N SER A 320 -29.80 -0.14 -2.23
CA SER A 320 -29.53 1.30 -2.36
C SER A 320 -29.52 1.80 -3.81
N ASN A 321 -29.43 0.89 -4.77
CA ASN A 321 -29.43 1.18 -6.22
C ASN A 321 -30.81 0.96 -6.88
N LEU A 322 -31.83 0.55 -6.12
CA LEU A 322 -33.24 0.46 -6.52
C LEU A 322 -34.02 1.68 -6.07
#